data_f16231eec7ead958d8f1933729f6b53f
#
_entry.id   f16231eec7ead958d8f1933729f6b53f
#
_cell.length_a   1.000
_cell.length_b   1.000
_cell.length_c   1.000
_cell.angle_alpha   90.00
_cell.angle_beta   90.00
_cell.angle_gamma   90.00
#
_symmetry.space_group_name_H-M   'P 1'
#
loop_
_entity.id
_entity.type
_entity.pdbx_description
1 polymer ?
#
loop_
_entity_poly.entity_id
_entity_poly.type
_entity_poly.pdbx_seq_one_letter_code
_entity_poly.pdbx_strand_id
1 'polypeptide(L)'
;MSLQKNQNIRKTRKKLDLIDNKILNLIKKRTSLVDRILSEKKFKNQIIDKKRIKIILKNIKRKSKAKRIDTDLTHRVWRSMIRGYINYEIKKFKKK
;
A
#
# COMPACT_ATOMS: atom_id res chain seq x y z
N MET A 1 3.90 -27.50 22.03
CA MET A 1 3.63 -27.62 20.59
C MET A 1 4.44 -28.77 20.01
N SER A 2 3.83 -29.57 19.14
CA SER A 2 4.56 -30.65 18.49
C SER A 2 5.54 -30.09 17.46
N LEU A 3 6.61 -30.84 17.16
CA LEU A 3 7.57 -30.50 16.10
C LEU A 3 6.87 -30.28 14.77
N GLN A 4 5.82 -31.06 14.49
CA GLN A 4 5.05 -30.96 13.25
C GLN A 4 4.34 -29.62 13.11
N LYS A 5 3.75 -29.10 14.20
CA LYS A 5 3.13 -27.76 14.20
C LYS A 5 4.16 -26.67 13.94
N ASN A 6 5.36 -26.77 14.53
CA ASN A 6 6.43 -25.82 14.30
C ASN A 6 6.90 -25.83 12.84
N GLN A 7 7.00 -27.04 12.23
CA GLN A 7 7.35 -27.18 10.83
C GLN A 7 6.26 -26.58 9.93
N ASN A 8 4.98 -26.77 10.26
CA ASN A 8 3.87 -26.22 9.50
C ASN A 8 3.86 -24.68 9.56
N ILE A 9 4.10 -24.13 10.73
CA ILE A 9 4.24 -22.68 10.90
C ILE A 9 5.39 -22.14 10.04
N ARG A 10 6.53 -22.82 10.07
CA ARG A 10 7.70 -22.44 9.26
C ARG A 10 7.39 -22.43 7.76
N LYS A 11 6.73 -23.49 7.28
CA LYS A 11 6.34 -23.58 5.88
C LYS A 11 5.38 -22.47 5.47
N THR A 12 4.41 -22.17 6.34
CA THR A 12 3.44 -21.12 6.10
C THR A 12 4.11 -19.75 6.08
N ARG A 13 5.07 -19.50 6.98
CA ARG A 13 5.83 -18.25 7.00
C ARG A 13 6.65 -18.06 5.73
N LYS A 14 7.22 -19.13 5.17
CA LYS A 14 7.92 -19.06 3.88
C LYS A 14 6.97 -18.63 2.75
N LYS A 15 5.74 -19.12 2.77
CA LYS A 15 4.71 -18.70 1.80
C LYS A 15 4.36 -17.23 1.97
N LEU A 16 4.26 -16.76 3.23
CA LEU A 16 4.04 -15.35 3.52
C LEU A 16 5.20 -14.49 2.98
N ASP A 17 6.44 -14.94 3.16
CA ASP A 17 7.61 -14.22 2.64
C ASP A 17 7.56 -14.08 1.12
N LEU A 18 7.10 -15.12 0.42
CA LEU A 18 6.93 -15.06 -1.03
C LEU A 18 5.84 -14.04 -1.44
N ILE A 19 4.76 -13.99 -0.67
CA ILE A 19 3.70 -13.01 -0.90
C ILE A 19 4.24 -11.59 -0.66
N ASP A 20 5.01 -11.40 0.41
CA ASP A 20 5.61 -10.10 0.70
C ASP A 20 6.51 -9.63 -0.45
N ASN A 21 7.27 -10.54 -1.07
CA ASN A 21 8.06 -10.19 -2.25
C ASN A 21 7.18 -9.72 -3.42
N LYS A 22 6.03 -10.35 -3.61
CA LYS A 22 5.06 -9.92 -4.62
C LYS A 22 4.49 -8.54 -4.31
N ILE A 23 4.17 -8.29 -3.03
CA ILE A 23 3.69 -6.98 -2.58
C ILE A 23 4.76 -5.91 -2.83
N LEU A 24 6.03 -6.19 -2.50
CA LEU A 24 7.12 -5.25 -2.75
C LEU A 24 7.25 -4.91 -4.24
N ASN A 25 7.13 -5.91 -5.11
CA ASN A 25 7.18 -5.69 -6.55
C ASN A 25 5.99 -4.83 -7.03
N LEU A 26 4.81 -5.02 -6.45
CA LEU A 26 3.63 -4.20 -6.76
C LEU A 26 3.80 -2.77 -6.24
N ILE A 27 4.37 -2.60 -5.06
CA ILE A 27 4.70 -1.27 -4.51
C ILE A 27 5.70 -0.56 -5.43
N LYS A 28 6.70 -1.27 -5.94
CA LYS A 28 7.66 -0.70 -6.90
C LYS A 28 6.94 -0.17 -8.14
N LYS A 29 6.04 -0.95 -8.72
CA LYS A 29 5.24 -0.54 -9.88
C LYS A 29 4.34 0.66 -9.54
N ARG A 30 3.67 0.60 -8.40
CA ARG A 30 2.80 1.67 -7.95
C ARG A 30 3.58 2.97 -7.75
N THR A 31 4.77 2.88 -7.16
CA THR A 31 5.64 4.04 -6.94
C THR A 31 6.06 4.68 -8.27
N SER A 32 6.36 3.86 -9.27
CA SER A 32 6.67 4.37 -10.62
C SER A 32 5.52 5.21 -11.19
N LEU A 33 4.27 4.75 -10.99
CA LEU A 33 3.10 5.49 -11.43
C LEU A 33 2.87 6.76 -10.61
N VAL A 34 3.10 6.69 -9.30
CA VAL A 34 3.06 7.86 -8.42
C VAL A 34 4.08 8.91 -8.88
N ASP A 35 5.28 8.48 -9.24
CA ASP A 35 6.33 9.38 -9.76
C ASP A 35 5.88 10.10 -11.03
N ARG A 36 5.17 9.41 -11.92
CA ARG A 36 4.62 10.04 -13.13
C ARG A 36 3.61 11.14 -12.78
N ILE A 37 2.71 10.85 -11.84
CA ILE A 37 1.72 11.82 -11.39
C ILE A 37 2.43 13.01 -10.74
N LEU A 38 3.44 12.74 -9.90
CA LEU A 38 4.19 13.77 -9.20
C LEU A 38 4.91 14.70 -10.18
N SER A 39 5.43 14.16 -11.29
CA SER A 39 6.11 14.97 -12.32
C SER A 39 5.18 15.99 -12.97
N GLU A 40 3.89 15.76 -12.96
CA GLU A 40 2.87 16.67 -13.51
C GLU A 40 2.40 17.72 -12.50
N LYS A 41 2.74 17.56 -11.21
CA LYS A 41 2.35 18.53 -10.16
C LYS A 41 3.31 19.70 -10.16
N LYS A 42 2.76 20.90 -10.23
CA LYS A 42 3.53 22.16 -10.23
C LYS A 42 3.71 22.74 -8.84
N PHE A 43 2.75 22.48 -7.94
CA PHE A 43 2.73 23.07 -6.61
C PHE A 43 2.68 22.00 -5.53
N LYS A 44 3.37 22.26 -4.42
CA LYS A 44 3.47 21.33 -3.29
C LYS A 44 2.09 21.00 -2.69
N ASN A 45 1.16 21.96 -2.69
CA ASN A 45 -0.18 21.73 -2.16
C ASN A 45 -1.02 20.75 -2.97
N GLN A 46 -0.59 20.38 -4.18
CA GLN A 46 -1.25 19.36 -4.99
C GLN A 46 -0.95 17.93 -4.52
N ILE A 47 0.04 17.76 -3.64
CA ILE A 47 0.44 16.43 -3.15
C ILE A 47 -0.66 15.81 -2.29
N ILE A 48 -1.27 16.60 -1.41
CA ILE A 48 -2.37 16.10 -0.56
C ILE A 48 -3.69 16.37 -1.26
N ASP A 49 -4.21 15.34 -1.92
CA ASP A 49 -5.49 15.38 -2.62
C ASP A 49 -6.54 14.67 -1.77
N LYS A 50 -7.26 15.43 -0.95
CA LYS A 50 -8.26 14.89 -0.02
C LYS A 50 -9.40 14.18 -0.73
N LYS A 51 -9.82 14.67 -1.89
CA LYS A 51 -10.88 14.03 -2.69
C LYS A 51 -10.43 12.66 -3.18
N ARG A 52 -9.20 12.59 -3.70
CA ARG A 52 -8.63 11.34 -4.19
C ARG A 52 -8.48 10.31 -3.06
N ILE A 53 -8.03 10.76 -1.88
CA ILE A 53 -7.88 9.89 -0.71
C ILE A 53 -9.22 9.27 -0.34
N LYS A 54 -10.29 10.05 -0.30
CA LYS A 54 -11.64 9.54 -0.01
C LYS A 54 -12.09 8.50 -1.03
N ILE A 55 -11.83 8.74 -2.31
CA ILE A 55 -12.17 7.81 -3.39
C ILE A 55 -11.41 6.50 -3.22
N ILE A 56 -10.11 6.56 -2.96
CA ILE A 56 -9.29 5.36 -2.76
C ILE A 56 -9.84 4.53 -1.60
N LEU A 57 -10.04 5.16 -0.43
CA LEU A 57 -10.49 4.44 0.76
C LEU A 57 -11.89 3.83 0.57
N LYS A 58 -12.79 4.54 -0.09
CA LYS A 58 -14.12 4.03 -0.42
C LYS A 58 -14.05 2.81 -1.35
N ASN A 59 -13.21 2.88 -2.38
CA ASN A 59 -13.02 1.78 -3.32
C ASN A 59 -12.39 0.57 -2.65
N ILE A 60 -11.40 0.77 -1.78
CA ILE A 60 -10.75 -0.32 -1.05
C ILE A 60 -11.75 -1.01 -0.13
N LYS A 61 -12.59 -0.25 0.56
CA LYS A 61 -13.62 -0.82 1.43
C LYS A 61 -14.59 -1.70 0.62
N ARG A 62 -15.08 -1.20 -0.51
CA ARG A 62 -16.00 -1.93 -1.39
C ARG A 62 -15.37 -3.21 -1.92
N LYS A 63 -14.14 -3.11 -2.43
CA LYS A 63 -13.40 -4.25 -2.98
C LYS A 63 -13.06 -5.29 -1.91
N SER A 64 -12.73 -4.83 -0.71
CA SER A 64 -12.45 -5.72 0.42
C SER A 64 -13.67 -6.54 0.78
N LYS A 65 -14.84 -5.91 0.85
CA LYS A 65 -16.09 -6.62 1.13
C LYS A 65 -16.39 -7.66 0.07
N ALA A 66 -16.23 -7.30 -1.21
CA ALA A 66 -16.45 -8.23 -2.32
C ALA A 66 -15.51 -9.44 -2.27
N LYS A 67 -14.29 -9.26 -1.79
CA LYS A 67 -13.28 -10.31 -1.67
C LYS A 67 -13.32 -11.01 -0.30
N ARG A 68 -14.21 -10.64 0.58
CA ARG A 68 -14.33 -11.18 1.93
C ARG A 68 -13.05 -10.98 2.76
N ILE A 69 -12.43 -9.81 2.60
CA ILE A 69 -11.27 -9.40 3.37
C ILE A 69 -11.75 -8.46 4.48
N ASP A 70 -11.18 -8.60 5.68
CA ASP A 70 -11.51 -7.71 6.79
C ASP A 70 -11.25 -6.25 6.40
N THR A 71 -12.32 -5.43 6.44
CA THR A 71 -12.25 -4.04 6.00
C THR A 71 -11.43 -3.16 6.94
N ASP A 72 -11.39 -3.49 8.23
CA ASP A 72 -10.55 -2.76 9.19
C ASP A 72 -9.06 -2.98 8.85
N LEU A 73 -8.68 -4.20 8.52
CA LEU A 73 -7.31 -4.53 8.13
C LEU A 73 -6.89 -3.74 6.89
N THR A 74 -7.67 -3.80 5.81
CA THR A 74 -7.32 -3.12 4.56
C THR A 74 -7.36 -1.60 4.70
N HIS A 75 -8.30 -1.08 5.49
CA HIS A 75 -8.36 0.35 5.78
C HIS A 75 -7.06 0.86 6.43
N ARG A 76 -6.57 0.13 7.43
CA ARG A 76 -5.31 0.49 8.12
C ARG A 76 -4.12 0.42 7.18
N VAL A 77 -4.05 -0.64 6.36
CA VAL A 77 -2.96 -0.80 5.39
C VAL A 77 -2.96 0.36 4.40
N TRP A 78 -4.11 0.67 3.81
CA TRP A 78 -4.20 1.73 2.80
C TRP A 78 -3.97 3.12 3.38
N ARG A 79 -4.50 3.39 4.58
CA ARG A 79 -4.21 4.67 5.24
C ARG A 79 -2.73 4.87 5.49
N SER A 80 -2.04 3.83 5.96
CA SER A 80 -0.59 3.89 6.18
C SER A 80 0.17 4.06 4.88
N MET A 81 -0.24 3.36 3.83
CA MET A 81 0.37 3.47 2.51
C MET A 81 0.20 4.89 1.95
N ILE A 82 -0.99 5.45 2.03
CA ILE A 82 -1.28 6.81 1.56
C ILE A 82 -0.39 7.82 2.29
N ARG A 83 -0.30 7.70 3.61
CA ARG A 83 0.56 8.59 4.42
C ARG A 83 2.03 8.44 4.03
N GLY A 84 2.48 7.19 3.83
CA GLY A 84 3.85 6.93 3.40
C GLY A 84 4.15 7.57 2.05
N TYR A 85 3.23 7.49 1.10
CA TYR A 85 3.40 8.11 -0.21
C TYR A 85 3.38 9.64 -0.14
N ILE A 86 2.54 10.22 0.71
CA ILE A 86 2.55 11.68 0.91
C ILE A 86 3.93 12.14 1.37
N ASN A 87 4.50 11.47 2.36
CA ASN A 87 5.84 11.78 2.86
C ASN A 87 6.91 11.59 1.77
N TYR A 88 6.82 10.51 1.01
CA TYR A 88 7.72 10.23 -0.11
C TYR A 88 7.63 11.32 -1.18
N GLU A 89 6.43 11.71 -1.58
CA GLU A 89 6.19 12.73 -2.60
C GLU A 89 6.72 14.10 -2.16
N ILE A 90 6.53 14.46 -0.89
CA ILE A 90 7.04 15.72 -0.34
C ILE A 90 8.55 15.77 -0.44
N LYS A 91 9.24 14.68 -0.07
CA LYS A 91 10.70 14.59 -0.16
C LYS A 91 11.17 14.74 -1.60
N LYS A 92 10.52 14.04 -2.52
CA LYS A 92 10.89 14.05 -3.93
C LYS A 92 10.62 15.41 -4.57
N PHE A 93 9.52 16.05 -4.22
CA PHE A 93 9.17 17.37 -4.73
C PHE A 93 10.20 18.42 -4.34
N LYS A 94 10.74 18.37 -3.12
CA LYS A 94 11.78 19.29 -2.66
C LYS A 94 13.08 19.20 -3.46
N LYS A 95 13.34 18.05 -4.10
CA LYS A 95 14.55 17.82 -4.90
C LYS A 95 14.38 18.24 -6.36
N LYS A 96 13.19 18.61 -6.75
CA LYS A 96 12.95 19.16 -8.09
C LYS A 96 13.61 20.56 -8.20
#